data_46001824c6923431b4501f0f68b9c9a8
#
_entry.id   46001824c6923431b4501f0f68b9c9a8
#
_cell.length_a   1.000
_cell.length_b   1.000
_cell.length_c   1.000
_cell.angle_alpha   90.00
_cell.angle_beta   90.00
_cell.angle_gamma   90.00
#
_symmetry.space_group_name_H-M   'P 1'
#
loop_
_entity.id
_entity.type
_entity.pdbx_description
1 polymer ?
#
loop_
_entity_poly.entity_id
_entity_poly.type
_entity_poly.pdbx_seq_one_letter_code
_entity_poly.pdbx_strand_id
1 'polypeptide(L)'
;MKAEDIIEGLNLHIETKRKDRGIKTTGHLVLQKEIKPHSSFKAYKIYKYTLWFAKKGKSYEVMVLEHTAKVLDGQEENMNREMNIMLSNIIFNWIGSDFYEQVINGEYNGIKE
;
A
#
# COMPACT_ATOMS: atom_id res chain seq x y z
N MET A 1 -11.07 4.77 -9.17
CA MET A 1 -9.73 4.15 -9.25
C MET A 1 -9.59 3.14 -8.12
N LYS A 2 -9.12 1.96 -8.42
CA LYS A 2 -8.91 0.92 -7.41
C LYS A 2 -7.53 1.07 -6.77
N ALA A 3 -7.40 0.59 -5.53
CA ALA A 3 -6.11 0.64 -4.82
C ALA A 3 -5.00 -0.11 -5.57
N GLU A 4 -5.34 -1.22 -6.22
CA GLU A 4 -4.40 -1.97 -7.06
C GLU A 4 -3.85 -1.13 -8.20
N ASP A 5 -4.68 -0.29 -8.83
CA ASP A 5 -4.27 0.59 -9.92
C ASP A 5 -3.27 1.64 -9.44
N ILE A 6 -3.47 2.15 -8.22
CA ILE A 6 -2.56 3.09 -7.60
C ILE A 6 -1.18 2.44 -7.39
N ILE A 7 -1.16 1.22 -6.89
CA ILE A 7 0.09 0.49 -6.63
C ILE A 7 0.78 0.11 -7.95
N GLU A 8 0.02 -0.31 -8.95
CA GLU A 8 0.56 -0.60 -10.28
C GLU A 8 1.22 0.63 -10.91
N GLY A 9 0.54 1.78 -10.85
CA GLY A 9 1.09 3.05 -11.33
C GLY A 9 2.35 3.47 -10.57
N LEU A 10 2.37 3.26 -9.27
CA LEU A 10 3.54 3.57 -8.42
C LEU A 10 4.72 2.66 -8.78
N ASN A 11 4.50 1.36 -8.99
CA ASN A 11 5.54 0.43 -9.42
C ASN A 11 6.13 0.83 -10.76
N LEU A 12 5.28 1.23 -11.71
CA LEU A 12 5.74 1.72 -13.01
C LEU A 12 6.61 2.97 -12.85
N HIS A 13 6.22 3.88 -11.99
CA HIS A 13 6.99 5.09 -11.70
C HIS A 13 8.35 4.76 -11.08
N ILE A 14 8.40 3.82 -10.14
CA ILE A 14 9.64 3.35 -9.51
C ILE A 14 10.57 2.74 -10.56
N GLU A 15 10.06 1.89 -11.43
CA GLU A 15 10.84 1.29 -12.51
C GLU A 15 11.40 2.35 -13.46
N THR A 16 10.60 3.35 -13.81
CA THR A 16 11.04 4.45 -14.65
C THR A 16 12.19 5.24 -13.98
N LYS A 17 12.06 5.53 -12.70
CA LYS A 17 13.10 6.23 -11.93
C LYS A 17 14.39 5.42 -11.84
N ARG A 18 14.28 4.11 -11.61
CA ARG A 18 15.44 3.21 -11.60
C ARG A 18 16.16 3.24 -12.93
N LYS A 19 15.42 3.11 -14.03
CA LYS A 19 15.96 3.13 -15.37
C LYS A 19 16.71 4.44 -15.66
N ASP A 20 16.08 5.57 -15.32
CA ASP A 20 16.68 6.90 -15.52
C ASP A 20 17.96 7.09 -14.72
N ARG A 21 18.06 6.48 -13.56
CA ARG A 21 19.22 6.57 -12.66
C ARG A 21 20.25 5.46 -12.88
N GLY A 22 19.99 4.53 -13.79
CA GLY A 22 20.88 3.38 -14.03
C GLY A 22 20.90 2.37 -12.88
N ILE A 23 19.87 2.32 -12.05
CA ILE A 23 19.77 1.40 -10.92
C ILE A 23 19.22 0.07 -11.41
N LYS A 24 19.96 -1.01 -11.15
CA LYS A 24 19.59 -2.36 -11.60
C LYS A 24 18.93 -3.22 -10.51
N THR A 25 18.73 -2.69 -9.32
CA THR A 25 18.08 -3.43 -8.24
C THR A 25 16.61 -3.70 -8.55
N THR A 26 16.12 -4.83 -8.08
CA THR A 26 14.73 -5.26 -8.29
C THR A 26 13.97 -5.23 -6.98
N GLY A 27 12.68 -5.14 -7.08
CA GLY A 27 11.75 -5.11 -5.97
C GLY A 27 10.50 -4.39 -6.43
N HIS A 28 9.37 -4.72 -5.85
CA HIS A 28 8.11 -4.09 -6.21
C HIS A 28 7.17 -4.04 -5.02
N LEU A 29 6.21 -3.14 -5.09
CA LEU A 29 5.19 -2.98 -4.06
C LEU A 29 4.02 -3.89 -4.35
N VAL A 30 3.53 -4.56 -3.31
CA VAL A 30 2.37 -5.43 -3.36
C VAL A 30 1.37 -4.97 -2.32
N LEU A 31 0.12 -4.81 -2.72
CA LEU A 31 -0.96 -4.45 -1.82
C LEU A 31 -1.76 -5.68 -1.44
N GLN A 32 -1.88 -5.91 -0.14
CA GLN A 32 -2.76 -6.92 0.41
C GLN A 32 -3.99 -6.23 1.00
N LYS A 33 -5.16 -6.70 0.61
CA LYS A 33 -6.44 -6.24 1.16
C LYS A 33 -7.05 -7.33 2.02
N GLU A 34 -7.59 -6.93 3.16
CA GLU A 34 -8.27 -7.84 4.05
C GLU A 34 -9.51 -7.15 4.60
N ILE A 35 -10.64 -7.85 4.57
CA ILE A 35 -11.88 -7.39 5.16
C ILE A 35 -12.30 -8.44 6.17
N LYS A 36 -12.39 -8.06 7.44
CA LYS A 36 -12.77 -8.96 8.52
C LYS A 36 -14.03 -8.48 9.21
N PRO A 37 -14.89 -9.38 9.67
CA PRO A 37 -15.97 -8.99 10.58
C PRO A 37 -15.37 -8.52 11.90
N HIS A 38 -16.00 -7.51 12.50
CA HIS A 38 -15.60 -7.07 13.84
C HIS A 38 -15.95 -8.17 14.86
N SER A 39 -15.07 -8.43 15.81
CA SER A 39 -15.23 -9.50 16.81
C SER A 39 -16.40 -9.27 17.76
N SER A 40 -16.73 -8.03 18.06
CA SER A 40 -17.77 -7.66 19.06
C SER A 40 -19.03 -7.09 18.44
N PHE A 41 -18.95 -6.46 17.27
CA PHE A 41 -20.08 -5.76 16.64
C PHE A 41 -20.31 -6.28 15.22
N LYS A 42 -21.42 -7.01 15.04
CA LYS A 42 -21.75 -7.66 13.75
C LYS A 42 -21.95 -6.67 12.60
N ALA A 43 -22.37 -5.44 12.90
CA ALA A 43 -22.61 -4.42 11.90
C ALA A 43 -21.33 -3.71 11.43
N TYR A 44 -20.19 -4.00 12.06
CA TYR A 44 -18.92 -3.37 11.75
C TYR A 44 -17.99 -4.34 11.06
N LYS A 45 -17.17 -3.82 10.15
CA LYS A 45 -16.10 -4.55 9.49
C LYS A 45 -14.79 -3.78 9.64
N ILE A 46 -13.71 -4.51 9.66
CA ILE A 46 -12.36 -3.97 9.69
C ILE A 46 -11.79 -4.10 8.30
N TYR A 47 -11.42 -2.97 7.70
CA TYR A 47 -10.78 -2.88 6.39
C TYR A 47 -9.29 -2.66 6.63
N LYS A 48 -8.48 -3.56 6.15
CA LYS A 48 -7.03 -3.51 6.35
C LYS A 48 -6.32 -3.64 5.02
N TYR A 49 -5.54 -2.62 4.69
CA TYR A 49 -4.66 -2.62 3.54
C TYR A 49 -3.22 -2.66 4.05
N THR A 50 -2.48 -3.65 3.63
CA THR A 50 -1.06 -3.76 3.97
C THR A 50 -0.25 -3.62 2.70
N LEU A 51 0.68 -2.66 2.70
CA LEU A 51 1.60 -2.47 1.60
C LEU A 51 2.90 -3.17 1.93
N TRP A 52 3.30 -4.08 1.05
CA TRP A 52 4.52 -4.85 1.17
C TRP A 52 5.52 -4.43 0.10
N PHE A 53 6.79 -4.49 0.44
CA PHE A 53 7.87 -4.41 -0.54
C PHE A 53 8.45 -5.81 -0.72
N ALA A 54 8.30 -6.37 -1.93
CA ALA A 54 8.77 -7.70 -2.28
C ALA A 54 10.13 -7.62 -2.97
N LYS A 55 11.12 -8.31 -2.42
CA LYS A 55 12.49 -8.30 -2.92
C LYS A 55 13.13 -9.67 -2.69
N LYS A 56 13.63 -10.29 -3.75
CA LYS A 56 14.39 -11.55 -3.67
C LYS A 56 13.69 -12.66 -2.87
N GLY A 57 12.39 -12.84 -3.10
CA GLY A 57 11.60 -13.87 -2.41
C GLY A 57 11.23 -13.54 -0.97
N LYS A 58 11.56 -12.34 -0.51
CA LYS A 58 11.16 -11.84 0.81
C LYS A 58 10.17 -10.69 0.65
N SER A 59 9.33 -10.48 1.67
CA SER A 59 8.40 -9.35 1.71
C SER A 59 8.61 -8.58 2.99
N TYR A 60 8.67 -7.27 2.87
CA TYR A 60 8.85 -6.35 3.99
C TYR A 60 7.62 -5.46 4.11
N GLU A 61 7.08 -5.34 5.31
CA GLU A 61 5.93 -4.46 5.56
C GLU A 61 6.37 -3.00 5.47
N VAL A 62 5.73 -2.25 4.59
CA VAL A 62 5.98 -0.81 4.39
C VAL A 62 5.03 0.00 5.27
N MET A 63 3.74 -0.29 5.16
CA MET A 63 2.71 0.39 5.95
C MET A 63 1.48 -0.47 6.10
N VAL A 64 0.70 -0.17 7.13
CA VAL A 64 -0.62 -0.75 7.35
C VAL A 64 -1.62 0.39 7.47
N LEU A 65 -2.72 0.28 6.73
CA LEU A 65 -3.85 1.19 6.82
C LEU A 65 -5.06 0.38 7.28
N GLU A 66 -5.57 0.69 8.46
CA GLU A 66 -6.70 0.00 9.03
C GLU A 66 -7.82 0.98 9.34
N HIS A 67 -9.03 0.60 9.00
CA HIS A 67 -10.21 1.40 9.27
C HIS A 67 -11.37 0.50 9.69
N THR A 68 -12.00 0.81 10.81
CA THR A 68 -13.17 0.10 11.31
C THR A 68 -14.39 0.95 11.05
N ALA A 69 -15.37 0.42 10.36
CA ALA A 69 -16.57 1.15 10.02
C ALA A 69 -17.82 0.29 10.07
N LYS A 70 -18.94 0.92 10.40
CA LYS A 70 -20.24 0.31 10.26
C LYS A 70 -20.60 0.24 8.78
N VAL A 71 -20.78 -0.97 8.30
CA VAL A 71 -21.11 -1.20 6.90
C VAL A 71 -22.50 -1.79 6.80
N LEU A 72 -23.41 -1.02 6.18
CA LEU A 72 -24.71 -1.52 5.77
C LEU A 72 -24.56 -2.21 4.43
N ASP A 73 -25.45 -3.16 4.14
CA ASP A 73 -25.46 -3.88 2.87
C ASP A 73 -25.44 -2.88 1.69
N GLY A 74 -24.51 -3.09 0.75
CA GLY A 74 -24.36 -2.24 -0.42
C GLY A 74 -23.46 -1.02 -0.24
N GLN A 75 -22.81 -0.84 0.91
CA GLN A 75 -21.91 0.29 1.16
C GLN A 75 -20.43 -0.04 1.08
N GLU A 76 -20.08 -1.27 0.74
CA GLU A 76 -18.68 -1.66 0.59
C GLU A 76 -17.92 -0.81 -0.44
N GLU A 77 -18.59 -0.39 -1.53
CA GLU A 77 -17.96 0.46 -2.53
C GLU A 77 -17.55 1.83 -1.97
N ASN A 78 -18.39 2.43 -1.12
CA ASN A 78 -18.06 3.70 -0.49
C ASN A 78 -16.86 3.56 0.43
N MET A 79 -16.79 2.47 1.18
CA MET A 79 -15.67 2.20 2.06
C MET A 79 -14.37 1.98 1.28
N ASN A 80 -14.44 1.21 0.19
CA ASN A 80 -13.29 1.02 -0.69
C ASN A 80 -12.82 2.35 -1.28
N ARG A 81 -13.72 3.25 -1.62
CA ARG A 81 -13.38 4.58 -2.13
C ARG A 81 -12.65 5.41 -1.05
N GLU A 82 -13.14 5.39 0.20
CA GLU A 82 -12.48 6.08 1.30
C GLU A 82 -11.07 5.54 1.56
N MET A 83 -10.92 4.20 1.55
CA MET A 83 -9.61 3.57 1.72
C MET A 83 -8.66 3.94 0.59
N ASN A 84 -9.15 4.02 -0.65
CA ASN A 84 -8.34 4.45 -1.79
C ASN A 84 -7.89 5.90 -1.66
N ILE A 85 -8.75 6.79 -1.19
CA ILE A 85 -8.41 8.20 -0.96
C ILE A 85 -7.32 8.30 0.11
N MET A 86 -7.49 7.58 1.22
CA MET A 86 -6.49 7.56 2.30
C MET A 86 -5.15 7.01 1.82
N LEU A 87 -5.18 5.91 1.06
CA LEU A 87 -3.96 5.32 0.49
C LEU A 87 -3.27 6.29 -0.47
N SER A 88 -4.03 6.96 -1.34
CA SER A 88 -3.48 7.93 -2.28
C SER A 88 -2.78 9.08 -1.57
N ASN A 89 -3.38 9.61 -0.49
CA ASN A 89 -2.80 10.67 0.30
C ASN A 89 -1.50 10.23 0.98
N ILE A 90 -1.48 9.02 1.54
CA ILE A 90 -0.28 8.45 2.17
C ILE A 90 0.84 8.29 1.15
N ILE A 91 0.54 7.73 -0.01
CA ILE A 91 1.52 7.53 -1.08
C ILE A 91 2.04 8.87 -1.58
N PHE A 92 1.18 9.86 -1.75
CA PHE A 92 1.59 11.20 -2.18
C PHE A 92 2.59 11.82 -1.21
N ASN A 93 2.32 11.73 0.09
CA ASN A 93 3.23 12.21 1.11
C ASN A 93 4.53 11.39 1.16
N TRP A 94 4.44 10.09 0.89
CA TRP A 94 5.56 9.16 0.94
C TRP A 94 6.57 9.38 -0.19
N ILE A 95 6.11 9.82 -1.37
CA ILE A 95 6.98 10.07 -2.54
C ILE A 95 8.13 11.04 -2.21
N GLY A 96 7.91 11.99 -1.29
CA GLY A 96 8.95 12.91 -0.85
C GLY A 96 9.80 12.42 0.32
N SER A 97 9.66 11.15 0.75
CA SER A 97 10.32 10.63 1.93
C SER A 97 11.56 9.80 1.61
N ASP A 98 12.40 9.59 2.62
CA ASP A 98 13.57 8.71 2.53
C ASP A 98 13.17 7.25 2.23
N PHE A 99 12.03 6.80 2.72
CA PHE A 99 11.53 5.46 2.44
C PHE A 99 11.28 5.24 0.96
N TYR A 100 10.71 6.23 0.28
CA TYR A 100 10.48 6.15 -1.15
C TYR A 100 11.80 6.03 -1.91
N GLU A 101 12.81 6.82 -1.54
CA GLU A 101 14.15 6.72 -2.13
C GLU A 101 14.78 5.35 -1.86
N GLN A 102 14.62 4.80 -0.67
CA GLN A 102 15.08 3.45 -0.36
C GLN A 102 14.40 2.40 -1.25
N VAL A 103 13.11 2.54 -1.51
CA VAL A 103 12.39 1.63 -2.40
C VAL A 103 12.91 1.73 -3.83
N ILE A 104 13.14 2.94 -4.34
CA ILE A 104 13.72 3.14 -5.67
C ILE A 104 15.09 2.48 -5.76
N ASN A 105 15.91 2.64 -4.74
CA ASN A 105 17.27 2.07 -4.72
C ASN A 105 17.26 0.56 -4.44
N GLY A 106 16.12 -0.03 -4.09
CA GLY A 106 16.03 -1.44 -3.72
C GLY A 106 16.68 -1.75 -2.37
N GLU A 107 16.84 -0.74 -1.52
CA GLU A 107 17.52 -0.85 -0.21
C GLU A 107 16.57 -1.07 0.95
N TYR A 108 15.26 -0.93 0.72
CA TYR A 108 14.27 -1.10 1.78
C TYR A 108 14.32 -2.53 2.34
N ASN A 109 14.45 -2.67 3.64
CA ASN A 109 14.58 -3.96 4.33
C ASN A 109 13.64 -4.11 5.53
N GLY A 110 12.65 -3.25 5.64
CA GLY A 110 11.66 -3.30 6.72
C GLY A 110 12.13 -2.76 8.06
N ILE A 111 13.34 -2.23 8.14
CA ILE A 111 13.85 -1.65 9.39
C ILE A 111 13.32 -0.22 9.50
N LYS A 112 12.50 0.00 10.51
CA LYS A 112 12.05 1.33 10.91
C LYS A 112 12.79 1.69 12.19
N GLU A 113 13.66 2.61 12.08
CA GLU A 113 14.27 3.23 13.25
C GLU A 113 13.62 4.57 13.53
#